data_e7acfbf96fb135253fb7198fabb07419
#
_entry.id   e7acfbf96fb135253fb7198fabb07419
#
_cell.length_a   1.000
_cell.length_b   1.000
_cell.length_c   1.000
_cell.angle_alpha   90.00
_cell.angle_beta   90.00
_cell.angle_gamma   90.00
#
_symmetry.space_group_name_H-M   'P 1'
#
loop_
_entity.id
_entity.type
_entity.pdbx_description
1 polymer ?
#
loop_
_entity_poly.entity_id
_entity_poly.type
_entity_poly.pdbx_seq_one_letter_code
_entity_poly.pdbx_strand_id
1 'polypeptide(L)'
;MMDDDGTLRGAIRVALEAAGYEVLEAADGHAGLRLQREQGADLVLVDIFMPERDGLEVIRALRAEQPKPTIVAMSGGGRTGQIEVLEAAAALGASRTLVKPFEPRQLLKVIRELLGERAAS
;
A
#
# COMPACT_ATOMS: atom_id res chain seq x y z
N MET A 1 -1.86 5.28 -2.26
CA MET A 1 -2.23 3.89 -2.61
C MET A 1 -1.88 3.60 -4.05
N MET A 2 -1.08 2.60 -4.26
CA MET A 2 -0.59 2.22 -5.59
C MET A 2 -1.24 0.91 -6.02
N ASP A 3 -2.16 0.97 -6.97
CA ASP A 3 -2.89 -0.20 -7.47
C ASP A 3 -3.45 0.15 -8.84
N ASP A 4 -3.35 -0.74 -9.80
CA ASP A 4 -3.86 -0.51 -11.15
C ASP A 4 -5.37 -0.72 -11.27
N ASP A 5 -6.01 -1.33 -10.27
CA ASP A 5 -7.46 -1.51 -10.27
C ASP A 5 -8.14 -0.24 -9.74
N GLY A 6 -8.64 0.59 -10.66
CA GLY A 6 -9.28 1.85 -10.31
C GLY A 6 -10.54 1.70 -9.48
N THR A 7 -11.29 0.61 -9.68
CA THR A 7 -12.50 0.35 -8.91
C THR A 7 -12.14 0.06 -7.45
N LEU A 8 -11.14 -0.77 -7.24
CA LEU A 8 -10.68 -1.10 -5.90
C LEU A 8 -10.09 0.13 -5.22
N ARG A 9 -9.26 0.90 -5.92
CA ARG A 9 -8.69 2.14 -5.36
C ARG A 9 -9.79 3.09 -4.91
N GLY A 10 -10.82 3.26 -5.73
CA GLY A 10 -11.91 4.14 -5.38
C GLY A 10 -12.67 3.70 -4.14
N ALA A 11 -12.94 2.40 -4.03
CA ALA A 11 -13.64 1.87 -2.87
C ALA A 11 -12.82 2.04 -1.58
N ILE A 12 -11.52 1.76 -1.66
CA ILE A 12 -10.64 1.91 -0.51
C ILE A 12 -10.53 3.38 -0.12
N ARG A 13 -10.40 4.27 -1.11
CA ARG A 13 -10.32 5.71 -0.85
C ARG A 13 -11.53 6.22 -0.07
N VAL A 14 -12.73 5.82 -0.49
CA VAL A 14 -13.94 6.25 0.19
C VAL A 14 -13.91 5.81 1.66
N ALA A 15 -13.54 4.57 1.92
CA ALA A 15 -13.49 4.06 3.29
C ALA A 15 -12.44 4.77 4.13
N LEU A 16 -11.27 5.03 3.58
CA LEU A 16 -10.20 5.68 4.32
C LEU A 16 -10.49 7.16 4.58
N GLU A 17 -11.06 7.86 3.61
CA GLU A 17 -11.42 9.27 3.80
C GLU A 17 -12.54 9.40 4.83
N ALA A 18 -13.47 8.46 4.85
CA ALA A 18 -14.52 8.45 5.86
C ALA A 18 -13.95 8.26 7.26
N ALA A 19 -12.80 7.60 7.38
CA ALA A 19 -12.13 7.39 8.66
C ALA A 19 -11.18 8.54 9.04
N GLY A 20 -11.10 9.58 8.20
CA GLY A 20 -10.29 10.76 8.49
C GLY A 20 -8.91 10.80 7.88
N TYR A 21 -8.58 9.85 7.01
CA TYR A 21 -7.27 9.83 6.34
C TYR A 21 -7.32 10.61 5.03
N GLU A 22 -6.23 11.26 4.72
CA GLU A 22 -6.05 11.89 3.42
C GLU A 22 -5.44 10.86 2.48
N VAL A 23 -6.06 10.63 1.32
CA VAL A 23 -5.66 9.56 0.41
C VAL A 23 -5.15 10.09 -0.91
N LEU A 24 -3.98 9.64 -1.31
CA LEU A 24 -3.40 9.91 -2.63
C LEU A 24 -3.43 8.60 -3.41
N GLU A 25 -3.75 8.66 -4.69
CA GLU A 25 -3.86 7.48 -5.55
C GLU A 25 -2.87 7.51 -6.69
N ALA A 26 -2.38 6.33 -7.05
CA ALA A 26 -1.54 6.15 -8.23
C ALA A 26 -1.87 4.82 -8.88
N ALA A 27 -1.94 4.81 -10.20
CA ALA A 27 -2.27 3.61 -10.95
C ALA A 27 -1.07 2.70 -11.20
N ASP A 28 0.13 3.20 -11.00
CA ASP A 28 1.35 2.42 -11.21
C ASP A 28 2.46 2.90 -10.28
N GLY A 29 3.56 2.14 -10.26
CA GLY A 29 4.67 2.41 -9.36
C GLY A 29 5.43 3.70 -9.66
N HIS A 30 5.55 4.08 -10.92
CA HIS A 30 6.26 5.31 -11.28
C HIS A 30 5.52 6.54 -10.76
N ALA A 31 4.20 6.57 -10.99
CA ALA A 31 3.35 7.66 -10.51
C ALA A 31 3.35 7.70 -8.99
N GLY A 32 3.27 6.52 -8.36
CA GLY A 32 3.25 6.44 -6.91
C GLY A 32 4.53 6.93 -6.25
N LEU A 33 5.68 6.56 -6.80
CA LEU A 33 6.96 7.02 -6.27
C LEU A 33 7.13 8.53 -6.43
N ARG A 34 6.64 9.08 -7.55
CA ARG A 34 6.67 10.52 -7.77
C ARG A 34 5.80 11.24 -6.75
N LEU A 35 4.58 10.74 -6.51
CA LEU A 35 3.70 11.31 -5.50
C LEU A 35 4.32 11.26 -4.11
N GLN A 36 4.98 10.17 -3.78
CA GLN A 36 5.61 10.03 -2.47
C GLN A 36 6.72 11.06 -2.28
N ARG A 37 7.52 11.29 -3.31
CA ARG A 37 8.57 12.31 -3.24
C ARG A 37 8.00 13.71 -3.09
N GLU A 38 6.88 13.99 -3.75
CA GLU A 38 6.25 15.31 -3.71
C GLU A 38 5.43 15.55 -2.46
N GLN A 39 4.68 14.55 -2.01
CA GLN A 39 3.70 14.70 -0.94
C GLN A 39 4.11 14.11 0.40
N GLY A 40 4.92 13.06 0.40
CA GLY A 40 5.42 12.49 1.64
C GLY A 40 4.37 11.80 2.51
N ALA A 41 3.67 10.80 1.98
CA ALA A 41 2.68 10.08 2.76
C ALA A 41 3.31 9.31 3.93
N ASP A 42 2.58 9.15 5.01
CA ASP A 42 3.03 8.42 6.19
C ASP A 42 2.98 6.91 5.98
N LEU A 43 2.04 6.45 5.17
CA LEU A 43 1.87 5.03 4.88
C LEU A 43 1.56 4.85 3.41
N VAL A 44 2.16 3.83 2.80
CA VAL A 44 1.97 3.52 1.39
C VAL A 44 1.40 2.11 1.27
N LEU A 45 0.27 1.98 0.55
CA LEU A 45 -0.29 0.71 0.18
C LEU A 45 0.19 0.37 -1.22
N VAL A 46 0.85 -0.75 -1.39
CA VAL A 46 1.43 -1.15 -2.67
C VAL A 46 0.87 -2.48 -3.12
N ASP A 47 0.25 -2.50 -4.30
CA ASP A 47 -0.10 -3.75 -4.96
C ASP A 47 1.17 -4.31 -5.59
N ILE A 48 1.52 -5.54 -5.23
CA ILE A 48 2.76 -6.14 -5.72
C ILE A 48 2.69 -6.41 -7.22
N PHE A 49 1.51 -6.74 -7.73
CA PHE A 49 1.34 -7.06 -9.15
C PHE A 49 0.78 -5.86 -9.91
N MET A 50 1.63 -4.94 -10.30
CA MET A 50 1.28 -3.80 -11.12
C MET A 50 1.99 -3.85 -12.46
N PRO A 51 1.37 -3.32 -13.53
CA PRO A 51 2.07 -3.22 -14.82
C PRO A 51 3.20 -2.20 -14.74
N GLU A 52 4.14 -2.30 -15.65
CA GLU A 52 5.27 -1.41 -15.86
C GLU A 52 6.34 -1.45 -14.78
N ARG A 53 5.95 -1.46 -13.51
CA ARG A 53 6.93 -1.53 -12.44
C ARG A 53 6.45 -2.46 -11.34
N ASP A 54 7.24 -3.49 -11.09
CA ASP A 54 6.98 -4.49 -10.07
C ASP A 54 6.85 -3.85 -8.69
N GLY A 55 5.84 -4.26 -7.93
CA GLY A 55 5.62 -3.75 -6.59
C GLY A 55 6.79 -4.01 -5.64
N LEU A 56 7.53 -5.09 -5.84
CA LEU A 56 8.72 -5.36 -5.02
C LEU A 56 9.81 -4.31 -5.26
N GLU A 57 9.98 -3.86 -6.50
CA GLU A 57 10.90 -2.78 -6.80
C GLU A 57 10.46 -1.47 -6.16
N VAL A 58 9.15 -1.22 -6.15
CA VAL A 58 8.58 -0.04 -5.52
C VAL A 58 8.89 -0.05 -4.02
N ILE A 59 8.71 -1.19 -3.36
CA ILE A 59 9.02 -1.30 -1.93
C ILE A 59 10.49 -1.00 -1.67
N ARG A 60 11.36 -1.53 -2.51
CA ARG A 60 12.80 -1.26 -2.38
C ARG A 60 13.10 0.23 -2.52
N ALA A 61 12.48 0.89 -3.51
CA ALA A 61 12.68 2.32 -3.72
C ALA A 61 12.14 3.14 -2.55
N LEU A 62 10.99 2.76 -2.00
CA LEU A 62 10.41 3.46 -0.86
C LEU A 62 11.28 3.34 0.39
N ARG A 63 11.93 2.20 0.56
CA ARG A 63 12.84 1.99 1.70
C ARG A 63 14.03 2.94 1.68
N ALA A 64 14.39 3.44 0.51
CA ALA A 64 15.50 4.38 0.36
C ALA A 64 15.07 5.85 0.57
N GLU A 65 13.77 6.11 0.66
CA GLU A 65 13.26 7.46 0.88
C GLU A 65 13.51 7.94 2.30
N GLN A 66 13.62 9.25 2.48
CA GLN A 66 13.78 9.86 3.80
C GLN A 66 12.74 10.98 3.96
N PRO A 67 11.89 10.92 4.98
CA PRO A 67 11.75 9.81 5.94
C PRO A 67 11.12 8.58 5.29
N LYS A 68 11.39 7.42 5.84
CA LYS A 68 10.84 6.16 5.31
C LYS A 68 9.35 6.05 5.63
N PRO A 69 8.51 5.80 4.64
CA PRO A 69 7.09 5.58 4.93
C PRO A 69 6.87 4.17 5.47
N THR A 70 5.75 3.98 6.15
CA THR A 70 5.30 2.65 6.52
C THR A 70 4.70 2.00 5.27
N ILE A 71 5.01 0.74 5.02
CA ILE A 71 4.60 0.07 3.78
C ILE A 71 3.71 -1.13 4.08
N VAL A 72 2.56 -1.18 3.40
CA VAL A 72 1.66 -2.34 3.42
C VAL A 72 1.59 -2.89 2.01
N ALA A 73 2.00 -4.14 1.83
CA ALA A 73 1.97 -4.81 0.54
C ALA A 73 0.66 -5.58 0.36
N MET A 74 0.09 -5.52 -0.84
CA MET A 74 -1.13 -6.23 -1.18
C MET A 74 -0.87 -7.20 -2.33
N SER A 75 -1.50 -8.37 -2.30
CA SER A 75 -1.39 -9.35 -3.37
C SER A 75 -2.75 -9.95 -3.68
N GLY A 76 -3.03 -10.16 -4.96
CA GLY A 76 -4.27 -10.79 -5.38
C GLY A 76 -4.31 -12.27 -5.01
N GLY A 77 -5.46 -12.73 -4.49
CA GLY A 77 -5.65 -14.13 -4.14
C GLY A 77 -5.69 -15.02 -5.37
N GLY A 78 -5.32 -16.27 -5.21
CA GLY A 78 -5.38 -17.25 -6.27
C GLY A 78 -4.21 -17.28 -7.23
N ARG A 79 -3.24 -16.40 -7.06
CA ARG A 79 -2.04 -16.39 -7.88
C ARG A 79 -1.04 -17.44 -7.39
N THR A 80 -0.40 -18.11 -8.33
CA THR A 80 0.67 -19.05 -8.00
C THR A 80 1.87 -18.28 -7.43
N GLY A 81 2.45 -18.76 -6.35
CA GLY A 81 3.59 -18.10 -5.74
C GLY A 81 3.23 -16.90 -4.87
N GLN A 82 1.96 -16.73 -4.51
CA GLN A 82 1.52 -15.62 -3.71
C GLN A 82 2.21 -15.54 -2.35
N ILE A 83 2.37 -16.69 -1.68
CA ILE A 83 3.00 -16.72 -0.36
C ILE A 83 4.46 -16.27 -0.46
N GLU A 84 5.18 -16.77 -1.45
CA GLU A 84 6.58 -16.41 -1.66
C GLU A 84 6.74 -14.94 -1.98
N VAL A 85 5.81 -14.37 -2.75
CA VAL A 85 5.85 -12.95 -3.09
C VAL A 85 5.62 -12.09 -1.86
N LEU A 86 4.67 -12.48 -0.98
CA LEU A 86 4.41 -11.74 0.24
C LEU A 86 5.58 -11.84 1.22
N GLU A 87 6.23 -13.00 1.29
CA GLU A 87 7.42 -13.15 2.11
C GLU A 87 8.56 -12.26 1.61
N ALA A 88 8.72 -12.18 0.28
CA ALA A 88 9.71 -11.30 -0.32
C ALA A 88 9.42 -9.83 0.01
N ALA A 89 8.15 -9.43 -0.05
CA ALA A 89 7.77 -8.06 0.29
C ALA A 89 8.10 -7.73 1.74
N ALA A 90 7.82 -8.66 2.65
CA ALA A 90 8.15 -8.46 4.07
C ALA A 90 9.66 -8.35 4.27
N ALA A 91 10.43 -9.20 3.57
CA ALA A 91 11.89 -9.17 3.66
C ALA A 91 12.47 -7.85 3.13
N LEU A 92 11.82 -7.25 2.13
CA LEU A 92 12.26 -5.98 1.56
C LEU A 92 11.85 -4.77 2.41
N GLY A 93 10.95 -4.95 3.37
CA GLY A 93 10.61 -3.89 4.29
C GLY A 93 9.15 -3.54 4.44
N ALA A 94 8.24 -4.32 3.87
CA ALA A 94 6.81 -4.11 4.13
C ALA A 94 6.52 -4.45 5.59
N SER A 95 5.80 -3.56 6.27
CA SER A 95 5.44 -3.76 7.68
C SER A 95 4.32 -4.78 7.85
N ARG A 96 3.42 -4.83 6.88
CA ARG A 96 2.30 -5.79 6.85
C ARG A 96 2.02 -6.21 5.43
N THR A 97 1.39 -7.34 5.29
CA THR A 97 0.94 -7.86 3.99
C THR A 97 -0.53 -8.20 4.07
N LEU A 98 -1.27 -7.94 2.97
CA LEU A 98 -2.68 -8.25 2.86
C LEU A 98 -2.95 -9.05 1.60
N VAL A 99 -3.84 -10.02 1.71
CA VAL A 99 -4.26 -10.85 0.57
C VAL A 99 -5.63 -10.38 0.12
N LYS A 100 -5.75 -10.08 -1.18
CA LYS A 100 -7.04 -9.71 -1.77
C LYS A 100 -7.87 -10.98 -2.02
N PRO A 101 -9.17 -10.93 -1.90
CA PRO A 101 -9.95 -9.76 -1.48
C PRO A 101 -9.91 -9.57 0.03
N PHE A 102 -9.91 -8.31 0.47
CA PHE A 102 -10.02 -7.99 1.88
C PHE A 102 -11.10 -6.92 2.06
N GLU A 103 -11.67 -6.86 3.24
CA GLU A 103 -12.68 -5.85 3.54
C GLU A 103 -12.01 -4.54 4.00
N PRO A 104 -12.62 -3.38 3.71
CA PRO A 104 -12.07 -2.11 4.19
C PRO A 104 -11.79 -2.08 5.68
N ARG A 105 -12.57 -2.78 6.50
CA ARG A 105 -12.33 -2.86 7.94
C ARG A 105 -11.01 -3.50 8.30
N GLN A 106 -10.62 -4.53 7.54
CA GLN A 106 -9.34 -5.19 7.75
C GLN A 106 -8.19 -4.23 7.49
N LEU A 107 -8.30 -3.47 6.41
CA LEU A 107 -7.29 -2.48 6.07
C LEU A 107 -7.23 -1.37 7.10
N LEU A 108 -8.38 -0.85 7.53
CA LEU A 108 -8.42 0.20 8.55
C LEU A 108 -7.77 -0.25 9.86
N LYS A 109 -8.01 -1.51 10.24
CA LYS A 109 -7.40 -2.06 11.45
C LYS A 109 -5.87 -2.08 11.33
N VAL A 110 -5.36 -2.53 10.19
CA VAL A 110 -3.92 -2.58 9.94
C VAL A 110 -3.33 -1.17 9.98
N ILE A 111 -3.97 -0.21 9.33
CA ILE A 111 -3.49 1.16 9.31
C ILE A 111 -3.44 1.76 10.71
N ARG A 112 -4.48 1.54 11.51
CA ARG A 112 -4.52 2.04 12.88
C ARG A 112 -3.41 1.40 13.74
N GLU A 113 -3.17 0.12 13.55
CA GLU A 113 -2.11 -0.56 14.28
C GLU A 113 -0.73 0.00 13.92
N LEU A 114 -0.52 0.34 12.66
CA LEU A 114 0.77 0.84 12.19
C LEU A 114 0.98 2.33 12.47
N LEU A 115 -0.04 3.16 12.29
CA LEU A 115 0.04 4.59 12.51
C LEU A 115 -0.42 5.04 13.89
N GLY A 116 -1.02 4.14 14.64
CA GLY A 116 -1.59 4.44 15.94
C GLY A 116 -2.92 5.16 15.82
N GLU A 117 -3.39 5.70 16.93
CA GLU A 117 -4.70 6.34 17.00
C GLU A 117 -4.68 7.81 16.59
N ARG A 118 -3.55 8.33 16.15
CA ARG A 118 -3.43 9.77 15.86
C ARG A 118 -4.39 10.25 14.77
N ALA A 119 -4.70 9.38 13.81
CA ALA A 119 -5.65 9.73 12.76
C ALA A 119 -7.09 9.80 13.27
N ALA A 120 -7.36 9.13 14.38
CA ALA A 120 -8.67 9.11 15.00
C ALA A 120 -8.85 10.25 16.01
N SER A 121 -7.79 10.91 16.36
CA SER A 121 -7.83 11.99 17.36
C SER A 121 -8.06 13.40 16.74
#